data_90b040b3f4951829bd786fa1efdc5a19
#
_entry.id   90b040b3f4951829bd786fa1efdc5a19
#
_cell.length_a   1.000
_cell.length_b   1.000
_cell.length_c   1.000
_cell.angle_alpha   90.00
_cell.angle_beta   90.00
_cell.angle_gamma   90.00
#
_symmetry.space_group_name_H-M   'P 1'
#
loop_
_entity.id
_entity.type
_entity.pdbx_description
1 polymer ?
#
loop_
_entity_poly.entity_id
_entity_poly.type
_entity_poly.pdbx_seq_one_letter_code
_entity_poly.pdbx_strand_id
1 'polypeptide(L)'
;MHIHILGICGTFMGSLALLARDLGHTVTGSDANVYPPMSTQLENAGITIMQGYAANHLQPSPDLVIVGNAMKRGIEAVEYMLNARIPYISGPQFLAEQVLQYRHVLAVAGTHGKTTTTTMLAWILQYAGIDTGFLIGGVPLVDTEDARLKNAFAHSSYLGSNTSADQE
;
A
#
# COMPACT_ATOMS: atom_id res chain seq x y z
N MET A 1 4.50 14.08 -4.29
CA MET A 1 5.68 13.42 -4.84
C MET A 1 5.25 12.36 -5.84
N HIS A 2 6.09 12.06 -6.84
CA HIS A 2 5.95 10.87 -7.67
C HIS A 2 6.70 9.69 -7.04
N ILE A 3 5.97 8.65 -6.67
CA ILE A 3 6.51 7.43 -6.05
C ILE A 3 6.37 6.28 -7.05
N HIS A 4 7.47 5.56 -7.30
CA HIS A 4 7.43 4.33 -8.09
C HIS A 4 7.66 3.11 -7.20
N ILE A 5 6.83 2.07 -7.36
CA ILE A 5 6.89 0.86 -6.51
C ILE A 5 7.34 -0.33 -7.34
N LEU A 6 8.48 -0.92 -6.99
CA LEU A 6 8.97 -2.16 -7.58
C LEU A 6 8.37 -3.37 -6.84
N GLY A 7 7.66 -4.23 -7.57
CA GLY A 7 6.92 -5.36 -7.02
C GLY A 7 5.52 -4.96 -6.52
N ILE A 8 4.87 -4.03 -7.22
CA ILE A 8 3.62 -3.38 -6.79
C ILE A 8 2.44 -4.35 -6.69
N CYS A 9 2.40 -5.45 -7.45
CA CYS A 9 1.30 -6.42 -7.41
C CYS A 9 1.36 -7.40 -6.24
N GLY A 10 2.41 -7.36 -5.42
CA GLY A 10 2.43 -8.06 -4.15
C GLY A 10 1.38 -7.51 -3.19
N THR A 11 0.71 -8.37 -2.41
CA THR A 11 -0.41 -7.96 -1.53
C THR A 11 -0.05 -6.78 -0.61
N PHE A 12 1.10 -6.84 0.06
CA PHE A 12 1.57 -5.76 0.92
C PHE A 12 1.92 -4.49 0.13
N MET A 13 2.64 -4.64 -0.99
CA MET A 13 3.11 -3.51 -1.78
C MET A 13 1.95 -2.81 -2.50
N GLY A 14 0.94 -3.57 -2.97
CA GLY A 14 -0.28 -3.01 -3.55
C GLY A 14 -1.12 -2.25 -2.53
N SER A 15 -1.27 -2.80 -1.31
CA SER A 15 -1.93 -2.09 -0.22
C SER A 15 -1.19 -0.79 0.14
N LEU A 16 0.13 -0.82 0.13
CA LEU A 16 0.97 0.35 0.37
C LEU A 16 0.84 1.41 -0.74
N ALA A 17 0.68 0.96 -1.99
CA ALA A 17 0.44 1.85 -3.13
C ALA A 17 -0.88 2.63 -2.98
N LEU A 18 -1.94 1.97 -2.50
CA LEU A 18 -3.22 2.61 -2.21
C LEU A 18 -3.08 3.64 -1.09
N LEU A 19 -2.41 3.30 0.01
CA LEU A 19 -2.15 4.24 1.09
C LEU A 19 -1.31 5.45 0.64
N ALA A 20 -0.28 5.24 -0.18
CA ALA A 20 0.53 6.32 -0.73
C ALA A 20 -0.31 7.27 -1.61
N ARG A 21 -1.21 6.72 -2.44
CA ARG A 21 -2.16 7.51 -3.22
C ARG A 21 -3.10 8.32 -2.31
N ASP A 22 -3.64 7.70 -1.26
CA ASP A 22 -4.56 8.35 -0.32
C ASP A 22 -3.87 9.46 0.50
N LEU A 23 -2.56 9.37 0.67
CA LEU A 23 -1.71 10.45 1.19
C LEU A 23 -1.46 11.58 0.18
N GLY A 24 -2.03 11.52 -1.03
CA GLY A 24 -1.90 12.55 -2.06
C GLY A 24 -0.66 12.43 -2.94
N HIS A 25 0.00 11.26 -2.97
CA HIS A 25 1.13 11.03 -3.88
C HIS A 25 0.65 10.53 -5.26
N THR A 26 1.40 10.87 -6.30
CA THR A 26 1.26 10.23 -7.61
C THR A 26 2.01 8.90 -7.54
N VAL A 27 1.31 7.80 -7.79
CA VAL A 27 1.88 6.45 -7.66
C VAL A 27 1.91 5.75 -9.00
N THR A 28 3.06 5.17 -9.33
CA THR A 28 3.24 4.23 -10.44
C THR A 28 3.93 2.97 -9.92
N GLY A 29 3.94 1.89 -10.68
CA GLY A 29 4.70 0.72 -10.25
C GLY A 29 4.98 -0.27 -11.36
N SER A 30 5.89 -1.18 -11.06
CA SER A 30 6.31 -2.26 -11.94
C SER A 30 6.21 -3.60 -11.23
N ASP A 31 5.77 -4.63 -11.96
CA ASP A 31 5.77 -6.00 -11.46
C ASP A 31 5.99 -7.01 -12.62
N ALA A 32 6.64 -8.11 -12.32
CA ALA A 32 6.76 -9.23 -13.26
C ALA A 32 5.42 -9.94 -13.47
N ASN A 33 4.55 -9.92 -12.47
CA ASN A 33 3.30 -10.66 -12.40
C ASN A 33 2.11 -9.71 -12.25
N VAL A 34 1.67 -9.11 -13.35
CA VAL A 34 0.51 -8.21 -13.38
C VAL A 34 -0.75 -9.00 -13.67
N TYR A 35 -1.48 -9.43 -12.62
CA TYR A 35 -2.73 -10.17 -12.76
C TYR A 35 -3.72 -9.89 -11.61
N PRO A 36 -5.03 -10.11 -11.84
CA PRO A 36 -6.05 -9.94 -10.79
C PRO A 36 -5.83 -10.85 -9.58
N PRO A 37 -6.29 -10.44 -8.38
CA PRO A 37 -7.15 -9.29 -8.10
C PRO A 37 -6.39 -7.96 -7.90
N MET A 38 -5.08 -7.99 -7.61
CA MET A 38 -4.35 -6.79 -7.22
C MET A 38 -4.19 -5.79 -8.38
N SER A 39 -3.88 -6.25 -9.60
CA SER A 39 -3.78 -5.35 -10.76
C SER A 39 -5.06 -4.57 -11.01
N THR A 40 -6.21 -5.25 -10.98
CA THR A 40 -7.53 -4.62 -11.14
C THR A 40 -7.80 -3.58 -10.04
N GLN A 41 -7.44 -3.89 -8.79
CA GLN A 41 -7.61 -2.98 -7.67
C GLN A 41 -6.78 -1.70 -7.84
N LEU A 42 -5.54 -1.83 -8.26
CA LEU A 42 -4.62 -0.71 -8.48
C LEU A 42 -5.04 0.14 -9.70
N GLU A 43 -5.44 -0.50 -10.79
CA GLU A 43 -5.94 0.16 -12.00
C GLU A 43 -7.22 0.95 -11.71
N ASN A 44 -8.19 0.36 -10.98
CA ASN A 44 -9.39 1.05 -10.54
C ASN A 44 -9.09 2.24 -9.62
N ALA A 45 -7.98 2.18 -8.91
CA ALA A 45 -7.47 3.26 -8.08
C ALA A 45 -6.72 4.35 -8.87
N GLY A 46 -6.62 4.23 -10.20
CA GLY A 46 -5.91 5.17 -11.07
C GLY A 46 -4.38 5.05 -11.02
N ILE A 47 -3.85 3.92 -10.52
CA ILE A 47 -2.41 3.67 -10.44
C ILE A 47 -1.95 3.00 -11.73
N THR A 48 -0.95 3.57 -12.38
CA THR A 48 -0.35 3.00 -13.60
C THR A 48 0.61 1.87 -13.24
N ILE A 49 0.37 0.68 -13.81
CA ILE A 49 1.19 -0.51 -13.61
C ILE A 49 1.91 -0.85 -14.92
N MET A 50 3.19 -1.19 -14.80
CA MET A 50 4.03 -1.61 -15.93
C MET A 50 4.49 -3.04 -15.75
N GLN A 51 4.40 -3.83 -16.83
CA GLN A 51 4.83 -5.23 -16.84
C GLN A 51 6.35 -5.34 -16.89
N GLY A 52 6.94 -6.13 -16.00
CA GLY A 52 8.39 -6.32 -15.92
C GLY A 52 9.09 -5.25 -15.10
N TYR A 53 10.42 -5.20 -15.23
CA TYR A 53 11.30 -4.28 -14.46
C TYR A 53 12.32 -3.63 -15.37
N ALA A 54 11.87 -2.96 -16.43
CA ALA A 54 12.74 -2.24 -17.35
C ALA A 54 13.20 -0.88 -16.79
N ALA A 55 14.38 -0.42 -17.15
CA ALA A 55 14.93 0.86 -16.68
C ALA A 55 14.07 2.06 -17.09
N ASN A 56 13.42 2.01 -18.25
CA ASN A 56 12.54 3.08 -18.72
C ASN A 56 11.25 3.25 -17.92
N HIS A 57 10.87 2.27 -17.06
CA HIS A 57 9.76 2.41 -16.13
C HIS A 57 10.02 3.49 -15.05
N LEU A 58 11.27 3.83 -14.84
CA LEU A 58 11.70 4.90 -13.95
C LEU A 58 11.92 6.24 -14.67
N GLN A 59 11.29 6.43 -15.83
CA GLN A 59 11.37 7.66 -16.61
C GLN A 59 9.97 8.20 -16.90
N PRO A 60 9.67 9.50 -16.55
CA PRO A 60 10.58 10.43 -15.87
C PRO A 60 10.95 9.96 -14.47
N SER A 61 12.13 10.39 -13.98
CA SER A 61 12.67 9.95 -12.69
C SER A 61 11.65 10.21 -11.57
N PRO A 62 11.26 9.19 -10.78
CA PRO A 62 10.43 9.40 -9.61
C PRO A 62 11.22 10.12 -8.50
N ASP A 63 10.50 10.76 -7.59
CA ASP A 63 11.09 11.38 -6.40
C ASP A 63 11.57 10.32 -5.40
N LEU A 64 10.90 9.17 -5.37
CA LEU A 64 11.17 8.06 -4.46
C LEU A 64 10.82 6.72 -5.12
N VAL A 65 11.68 5.71 -4.92
CA VAL A 65 11.36 4.32 -5.27
C VAL A 65 11.13 3.51 -3.99
N ILE A 66 9.99 2.82 -3.92
CA ILE A 66 9.74 1.83 -2.86
C ILE A 66 10.08 0.45 -3.41
N VAL A 67 11.01 -0.23 -2.73
CA VAL A 67 11.59 -1.49 -3.19
C VAL A 67 10.93 -2.67 -2.47
N GLY A 68 10.29 -3.56 -3.25
CA GLY A 68 9.70 -4.80 -2.73
C GLY A 68 10.75 -5.87 -2.39
N ASN A 69 10.38 -6.80 -1.53
CA ASN A 69 11.29 -7.84 -1.00
C ASN A 69 11.84 -8.80 -2.07
N ALA A 70 11.16 -8.95 -3.20
CA ALA A 70 11.61 -9.82 -4.29
C ALA A 70 12.69 -9.18 -5.18
N MET A 71 12.99 -7.90 -4.97
CA MET A 71 13.99 -7.17 -5.76
C MET A 71 15.41 -7.59 -5.38
N LYS A 72 16.28 -7.71 -6.38
CA LYS A 72 17.69 -8.08 -6.24
C LYS A 72 18.57 -7.36 -7.25
N ARG A 73 19.87 -7.39 -7.02
CA ARG A 73 20.87 -6.92 -7.98
C ARG A 73 20.76 -7.72 -9.30
N GLY A 74 21.06 -7.06 -10.40
CA GLY A 74 20.92 -7.61 -11.76
C GLY A 74 19.55 -7.39 -12.40
N ILE A 75 18.54 -6.89 -11.68
CA ILE A 75 17.29 -6.42 -12.26
C ILE A 75 17.53 -5.03 -12.87
N GLU A 76 17.15 -4.83 -14.12
CA GLU A 76 17.46 -3.62 -14.90
C GLU A 76 16.99 -2.33 -14.19
N ALA A 77 15.74 -2.29 -13.69
CA ALA A 77 15.21 -1.14 -12.96
C ALA A 77 15.99 -0.88 -11.65
N VAL A 78 16.43 -1.95 -10.95
CA VAL A 78 17.23 -1.80 -9.72
C VAL A 78 18.60 -1.22 -10.03
N GLU A 79 19.28 -1.73 -11.07
CA GLU A 79 20.58 -1.21 -11.46
C GLU A 79 20.49 0.24 -11.96
N TYR A 80 19.44 0.57 -12.73
CA TYR A 80 19.19 1.95 -13.16
C TYR A 80 18.97 2.88 -11.97
N MET A 81 18.09 2.50 -11.02
CA MET A 81 17.82 3.27 -9.80
C MET A 81 19.11 3.59 -9.03
N LEU A 82 19.96 2.58 -8.81
CA LEU A 82 21.22 2.73 -8.09
C LEU A 82 22.22 3.63 -8.83
N ASN A 83 22.38 3.42 -10.14
CA ASN A 83 23.28 4.18 -10.97
C ASN A 83 22.87 5.66 -11.11
N ALA A 84 21.57 5.89 -11.25
CA ALA A 84 20.99 7.24 -11.32
C ALA A 84 20.85 7.90 -9.93
N ARG A 85 21.19 7.18 -8.84
CA ARG A 85 21.09 7.65 -7.45
C ARG A 85 19.68 8.14 -7.09
N ILE A 86 18.66 7.49 -7.60
CA ILE A 86 17.27 7.79 -7.24
C ILE A 86 17.06 7.39 -5.78
N PRO A 87 16.46 8.25 -4.94
CA PRO A 87 16.15 7.92 -3.55
C PRO A 87 15.27 6.66 -3.47
N TYR A 88 15.59 5.76 -2.56
CA TYR A 88 14.81 4.54 -2.37
C TYR A 88 14.73 4.11 -0.91
N ILE A 89 13.62 3.46 -0.57
CA ILE A 89 13.37 2.87 0.75
C ILE A 89 12.64 1.53 0.61
N SER A 90 12.58 0.77 1.69
CA SER A 90 11.75 -0.44 1.76
C SER A 90 10.28 -0.11 2.00
N GLY A 91 9.37 -1.03 1.62
CA GLY A 91 7.94 -0.88 1.92
C GLY A 91 7.64 -0.72 3.42
N PRO A 92 8.21 -1.55 4.32
CA PRO A 92 8.02 -1.38 5.76
C PRO A 92 8.52 -0.04 6.30
N GLN A 93 9.61 0.48 5.78
CA GLN A 93 10.14 1.79 6.17
C GLN A 93 9.17 2.91 5.74
N PHE A 94 8.69 2.90 4.50
CA PHE A 94 7.68 3.86 4.05
C PHE A 94 6.43 3.82 4.93
N LEU A 95 5.92 2.61 5.23
CA LEU A 95 4.76 2.45 6.11
C LEU A 95 5.01 3.07 7.49
N ALA A 96 6.16 2.77 8.10
CA ALA A 96 6.51 3.28 9.42
C ALA A 96 6.59 4.81 9.45
N GLU A 97 7.30 5.40 8.48
CA GLU A 97 7.60 6.84 8.46
C GLU A 97 6.44 7.70 7.97
N GLN A 98 5.68 7.24 6.97
CA GLN A 98 4.66 8.06 6.31
C GLN A 98 3.23 7.78 6.78
N VAL A 99 3.00 6.60 7.37
CA VAL A 99 1.65 6.21 7.77
C VAL A 99 1.52 6.03 9.29
N LEU A 100 2.47 5.36 9.93
CA LEU A 100 2.32 4.93 11.33
C LEU A 100 2.91 5.88 12.36
N GLN A 101 3.83 6.77 11.98
CA GLN A 101 4.67 7.56 12.89
C GLN A 101 3.88 8.33 13.96
N TYR A 102 2.70 8.83 13.63
CA TYR A 102 1.88 9.63 14.55
C TYR A 102 0.52 8.97 14.84
N ARG A 103 0.44 7.65 14.73
CA ARG A 103 -0.79 6.89 14.93
C ARG A 103 -0.64 5.89 16.08
N HIS A 104 -1.74 5.64 16.78
CA HIS A 104 -1.81 4.50 17.70
C HIS A 104 -1.94 3.22 16.88
N VAL A 105 -0.91 2.37 16.95
CA VAL A 105 -0.81 1.17 16.10
C VAL A 105 -1.21 -0.08 16.87
N LEU A 106 -2.20 -0.80 16.35
CA LEU A 106 -2.59 -2.13 16.81
C LEU A 106 -2.04 -3.17 15.82
N ALA A 107 -1.00 -3.89 16.23
CA ALA A 107 -0.34 -4.88 15.38
C ALA A 107 -0.80 -6.30 15.74
N VAL A 108 -1.27 -7.06 14.73
CA VAL A 108 -1.67 -8.45 14.87
C VAL A 108 -0.56 -9.35 14.33
N ALA A 109 0.10 -10.09 15.21
CA ALA A 109 1.17 -11.04 14.89
C ALA A 109 0.74 -12.48 15.18
N GLY A 110 1.36 -13.44 14.50
CA GLY A 110 1.09 -14.88 14.69
C GLY A 110 1.42 -15.70 13.44
N THR A 111 1.47 -17.00 13.58
CA THR A 111 1.68 -17.92 12.44
C THR A 111 0.43 -18.04 11.57
N HIS A 112 -0.75 -18.09 12.19
CA HIS A 112 -2.05 -18.23 11.54
C HIS A 112 -3.04 -17.17 12.05
N GLY A 113 -4.11 -16.91 11.30
CA GLY A 113 -5.24 -16.07 11.70
C GLY A 113 -5.02 -14.56 11.64
N LYS A 114 -3.82 -14.08 11.27
CA LYS A 114 -3.52 -12.62 11.20
C LYS A 114 -4.54 -11.84 10.41
N THR A 115 -4.76 -12.22 9.16
CA THR A 115 -5.72 -11.54 8.26
C THR A 115 -7.12 -11.50 8.87
N THR A 116 -7.63 -12.63 9.32
CA THR A 116 -8.97 -12.72 9.92
C THR A 116 -9.11 -11.85 11.17
N THR A 117 -8.14 -11.94 12.08
CA THR A 117 -8.15 -11.16 13.32
C THR A 117 -8.07 -9.65 13.04
N THR A 118 -7.20 -9.24 12.13
CA THR A 118 -7.07 -7.84 11.73
C THR A 118 -8.36 -7.33 11.08
N THR A 119 -8.97 -8.13 10.20
CA THR A 119 -10.25 -7.79 9.57
C THR A 119 -11.36 -7.61 10.59
N MET A 120 -11.50 -8.55 11.54
CA MET A 120 -12.51 -8.45 12.60
C MET A 120 -12.27 -7.23 13.51
N LEU A 121 -11.02 -6.98 13.88
CA LEU A 121 -10.67 -5.82 14.70
C LEU A 121 -11.02 -4.51 13.98
N ALA A 122 -10.61 -4.36 12.72
CA ALA A 122 -10.94 -3.20 11.91
C ALA A 122 -12.45 -3.02 11.77
N TRP A 123 -13.18 -4.12 11.53
CA TRP A 123 -14.63 -4.10 11.45
C TRP A 123 -15.30 -3.61 12.74
N ILE A 124 -14.90 -4.16 13.89
CA ILE A 124 -15.44 -3.78 15.21
C ILE A 124 -15.24 -2.29 15.47
N LEU A 125 -14.03 -1.77 15.20
CA LEU A 125 -13.70 -0.37 15.41
C LEU A 125 -14.50 0.54 14.48
N GLN A 126 -14.55 0.23 13.20
CA GLN A 126 -15.35 0.97 12.21
C GLN A 126 -16.85 0.94 12.54
N TYR A 127 -17.38 -0.22 12.94
CA TYR A 127 -18.78 -0.37 13.35
C TYR A 127 -19.10 0.46 14.60
N ALA A 128 -18.17 0.54 15.53
CA ALA A 128 -18.27 1.38 16.74
C ALA A 128 -18.15 2.89 16.45
N GLY A 129 -17.95 3.29 15.20
CA GLY A 129 -17.85 4.70 14.81
C GLY A 129 -16.42 5.26 14.90
N ILE A 130 -15.43 4.44 15.19
CA ILE A 130 -14.02 4.82 15.20
C ILE A 130 -13.48 4.65 13.78
N ASP A 131 -13.18 5.77 13.10
CA ASP A 131 -12.64 5.76 11.74
C ASP A 131 -11.17 5.34 11.74
N THR A 132 -10.95 4.03 11.95
CA THR A 132 -9.61 3.43 12.04
C THR A 132 -9.08 3.05 10.67
N GLY A 133 -7.84 3.43 10.37
CA GLY A 133 -7.13 2.90 9.21
C GLY A 133 -6.73 1.43 9.42
N PHE A 134 -6.49 0.72 8.32
CA PHE A 134 -5.99 -0.66 8.37
C PHE A 134 -5.15 -1.00 7.14
N LEU A 135 -4.31 -2.02 7.30
CA LEU A 135 -3.60 -2.72 6.21
C LEU A 135 -3.73 -4.23 6.46
N ILE A 136 -4.39 -4.91 5.55
CA ILE A 136 -4.76 -6.32 5.66
C ILE A 136 -4.17 -7.10 4.48
N GLY A 137 -3.80 -8.35 4.68
CA GLY A 137 -3.21 -9.22 3.66
C GLY A 137 -4.19 -9.75 2.60
N GLY A 138 -5.29 -9.06 2.34
CA GLY A 138 -6.31 -9.41 1.34
C GLY A 138 -7.45 -8.41 1.35
N VAL A 139 -8.32 -8.44 0.35
CA VAL A 139 -9.52 -7.59 0.30
C VAL A 139 -10.61 -8.23 1.15
N PRO A 140 -11.10 -7.56 2.19
CA PRO A 140 -12.21 -8.08 2.99
C PRO A 140 -13.48 -8.18 2.16
N LEU A 141 -14.21 -9.28 2.28
CA LEU A 141 -15.56 -9.40 1.74
C LEU A 141 -16.53 -8.85 2.79
N VAL A 142 -17.21 -7.77 2.43
CA VAL A 142 -18.13 -7.08 3.33
C VAL A 142 -19.50 -7.03 2.68
N ASP A 143 -20.46 -7.69 3.33
CA ASP A 143 -21.88 -7.63 2.98
C ASP A 143 -22.58 -6.70 3.98
N THR A 144 -22.78 -5.44 3.59
CA THR A 144 -23.42 -4.41 4.42
C THR A 144 -24.07 -3.35 3.56
N GLU A 145 -25.19 -2.80 4.03
CA GLU A 145 -25.86 -1.63 3.43
C GLU A 145 -25.26 -0.30 3.95
N ASP A 146 -24.42 -0.32 4.99
CA ASP A 146 -23.75 0.88 5.48
C ASP A 146 -22.69 1.33 4.48
N ALA A 147 -22.97 2.45 3.80
CA ALA A 147 -22.09 3.02 2.78
C ALA A 147 -20.69 3.37 3.32
N ARG A 148 -20.58 3.77 4.60
CA ARG A 148 -19.31 4.08 5.26
C ARG A 148 -18.44 2.83 5.38
N LEU A 149 -19.01 1.74 5.90
CA LEU A 149 -18.31 0.45 6.02
C LEU A 149 -17.95 -0.12 4.66
N LYS A 150 -18.87 -0.05 3.71
CA LYS A 150 -18.65 -0.49 2.33
C LYS A 150 -17.48 0.23 1.68
N ASN A 151 -17.37 1.55 1.88
CA ASN A 151 -16.26 2.35 1.38
C ASN A 151 -14.93 2.02 2.08
N ALA A 152 -14.91 1.95 3.40
CA ALA A 152 -13.70 1.64 4.16
C ALA A 152 -13.10 0.28 3.76
N PHE A 153 -13.94 -0.74 3.58
CA PHE A 153 -13.52 -2.11 3.24
C PHE A 153 -13.51 -2.43 1.73
N ALA A 154 -13.57 -1.41 0.88
CA ALA A 154 -13.49 -1.61 -0.58
C ALA A 154 -12.14 -2.17 -1.05
N HIS A 155 -11.08 -1.97 -0.26
CA HIS A 155 -9.70 -2.33 -0.58
C HIS A 155 -9.02 -3.09 0.56
N SER A 156 -7.82 -3.60 0.30
CA SER A 156 -6.98 -4.28 1.31
C SER A 156 -6.35 -3.32 2.32
N SER A 157 -6.47 -2.04 2.11
CA SER A 157 -6.01 -0.99 3.02
C SER A 157 -6.93 0.23 3.01
N TYR A 158 -6.96 0.94 4.10
CA TYR A 158 -7.71 2.17 4.30
C TYR A 158 -6.92 3.10 5.22
N LEU A 159 -6.83 4.38 4.87
CA LEU A 159 -6.01 5.32 5.65
C LEU A 159 -6.66 5.71 6.98
N GLY A 160 -8.00 5.78 7.03
CA GLY A 160 -8.75 6.29 8.18
C GLY A 160 -8.46 7.77 8.47
N SER A 161 -9.20 8.33 9.41
CA SER A 161 -8.92 9.67 9.93
C SER A 161 -7.73 9.65 10.89
N ASN A 162 -6.95 10.72 10.93
CA ASN A 162 -5.87 10.89 11.89
C ASN A 162 -6.43 11.51 13.18
N THR A 163 -6.96 10.68 14.08
CA THR A 163 -7.60 11.16 15.31
C THR A 163 -6.62 11.66 16.39
N SER A 164 -5.32 11.64 16.11
CA SER A 164 -4.30 12.11 17.07
C SER A 164 -4.09 13.63 17.11
N ALA A 165 -4.75 14.40 16.22
CA ALA A 165 -4.49 15.84 16.08
C ALA A 165 -5.53 16.76 16.74
N ASP A 166 -6.68 16.22 17.21
CA ASP A 166 -7.81 17.04 17.69
C ASP A 166 -8.18 16.81 19.16
N GLN A 167 -7.27 16.32 20.00
CA GLN A 167 -7.48 16.24 21.45
C GLN A 167 -6.35 16.98 22.19
N GLU A 168 -6.33 18.31 22.08
CA GLU A 168 -5.81 19.24 23.05
C GLU A 168 -6.86 20.31 23.40
#